data_872eea31662a0431ab105af1fa81336a
#
_entry.id   872eea31662a0431ab105af1fa81336a
#
_cell.length_a   1.000
_cell.length_b   1.000
_cell.length_c   1.000
_cell.angle_alpha   90.00
_cell.angle_beta   90.00
_cell.angle_gamma   90.00
#
_symmetry.space_group_name_H-M   'P 1'
#
loop_
_entity.id
_entity.type
_entity.pdbx_description
1 polymer ?
#
loop_
_entity_poly.entity_id
_entity_poly.type
_entity_poly.pdbx_seq_one_letter_code
_entity_poly.pdbx_strand_id
1 'polypeptide(L)'
;MNTRQQGFTLLEILIVISLLGVLLVLVGGALLGANRAVLKAQRYTVSLDEMRAAQQFLRSSISEALPLDVTEDDSQTDGFFIGSAQRMQFVATLPGVLGGGIQRFTLQLTAGAAPRDLQVTFARFETPAQVSVPASRGEPQVLLSDVEDLQLSYRGLSPTGQPTGWISAWPWSRRLPQTVRIAAQVNGPVPWVTQVIALRLNLSSGAPE
;
A
#
# COMPACT_ATOMS: atom_id res chain seq x y z
N MET A 1 -8.45 73.46 40.24
CA MET A 1 -7.88 72.89 39.02
C MET A 1 -9.02 72.18 38.28
N ASN A 2 -9.55 72.80 37.23
CA ASN A 2 -10.64 72.21 36.42
C ASN A 2 -10.03 71.30 35.36
N THR A 3 -10.12 70.00 35.55
CA THR A 3 -9.82 69.02 34.52
C THR A 3 -10.90 69.12 33.46
N ARG A 4 -10.57 69.64 32.27
CA ARG A 4 -11.45 69.60 31.11
C ARG A 4 -11.61 68.13 30.71
N GLN A 5 -12.83 67.60 30.87
CA GLN A 5 -13.23 66.33 30.27
C GLN A 5 -13.33 66.55 28.77
N GLN A 6 -12.38 65.98 28.03
CA GLN A 6 -12.46 65.92 26.56
C GLN A 6 -13.32 64.72 26.19
N GLY A 7 -14.47 64.98 25.58
CA GLY A 7 -15.34 63.96 25.04
C GLY A 7 -14.78 63.41 23.72
N PHE A 8 -14.99 62.11 23.45
CA PHE A 8 -14.65 61.49 22.17
C PHE A 8 -15.43 62.14 21.02
N THR A 9 -14.74 62.35 19.91
CA THR A 9 -15.40 62.85 18.70
C THR A 9 -16.08 61.72 17.95
N LEU A 10 -17.19 61.97 17.25
CA LEU A 10 -17.89 60.98 16.45
C LEU A 10 -17.01 60.40 15.32
N LEU A 11 -16.10 61.21 14.79
CA LEU A 11 -15.11 60.81 13.80
C LEU A 11 -14.11 59.77 14.36
N GLU A 12 -13.65 59.93 15.62
CA GLU A 12 -12.72 59.05 16.27
C GLU A 12 -13.33 57.63 16.46
N ILE A 13 -14.58 57.57 16.90
CA ILE A 13 -15.31 56.29 17.03
C ILE A 13 -15.48 55.64 15.67
N LEU A 14 -15.76 56.39 14.61
CA LEU A 14 -15.94 55.84 13.27
C LEU A 14 -14.62 55.24 12.71
N ILE A 15 -13.50 55.91 12.94
CA ILE A 15 -12.19 55.42 12.54
C ILE A 15 -11.83 54.12 13.33
N VAL A 16 -12.08 54.10 14.65
CA VAL A 16 -11.80 52.96 15.50
C VAL A 16 -12.60 51.73 15.06
N ILE A 17 -13.91 51.88 14.78
CA ILE A 17 -14.77 50.78 14.31
C ILE A 17 -14.34 50.31 12.92
N SER A 18 -13.96 51.20 12.01
CA SER A 18 -13.48 50.81 10.68
C SER A 18 -12.14 50.05 10.75
N LEU A 19 -11.19 50.50 11.58
CA LEU A 19 -9.93 49.79 11.81
C LEU A 19 -10.16 48.43 12.48
N LEU A 20 -11.06 48.35 13.46
CA LEU A 20 -11.44 47.11 14.10
C LEU A 20 -12.04 46.12 13.09
N GLY A 21 -12.92 46.63 12.19
CA GLY A 21 -13.48 45.81 11.12
C GLY A 21 -12.44 45.25 10.18
N VAL A 22 -11.49 46.05 9.74
CA VAL A 22 -10.36 45.61 8.92
C VAL A 22 -9.51 44.56 9.67
N LEU A 23 -9.22 44.79 10.95
CA LEU A 23 -8.45 43.84 11.77
C LEU A 23 -9.16 42.49 11.88
N LEU A 24 -10.45 42.48 12.13
CA LEU A 24 -11.24 41.24 12.21
C LEU A 24 -11.26 40.47 10.89
N VAL A 25 -11.35 41.15 9.74
CA VAL A 25 -11.27 40.51 8.42
C VAL A 25 -9.86 39.85 8.21
N LEU A 26 -8.81 40.57 8.57
CA LEU A 26 -7.44 40.05 8.45
C LEU A 26 -7.20 38.82 9.34
N VAL A 27 -7.63 38.89 10.61
CA VAL A 27 -7.51 37.75 11.56
C VAL A 27 -8.36 36.58 11.09
N GLY A 28 -9.59 36.81 10.66
CA GLY A 28 -10.47 35.78 10.11
C GLY A 28 -9.86 35.11 8.88
N GLY A 29 -9.29 35.86 7.97
CA GLY A 29 -8.60 35.35 6.78
C GLY A 29 -7.37 34.49 7.14
N ALA A 30 -6.59 34.93 8.12
CA ALA A 30 -5.44 34.19 8.62
C ALA A 30 -5.83 32.84 9.24
N LEU A 31 -6.88 32.82 10.08
CA LEU A 31 -7.40 31.59 10.69
C LEU A 31 -7.93 30.60 9.65
N LEU A 32 -8.65 31.05 8.63
CA LEU A 32 -9.13 30.21 7.55
C LEU A 32 -7.96 29.63 6.73
N GLY A 33 -6.93 30.42 6.47
CA GLY A 33 -5.72 29.98 5.80
C GLY A 33 -4.96 28.92 6.61
N ALA A 34 -4.80 29.13 7.91
CA ALA A 34 -4.17 28.18 8.81
C ALA A 34 -4.90 26.83 8.86
N ASN A 35 -6.23 26.86 9.01
CA ASN A 35 -7.05 25.65 9.01
C ASN A 35 -6.92 24.84 7.70
N ARG A 36 -6.92 25.52 6.56
CA ARG A 36 -6.72 24.84 5.25
C ARG A 36 -5.35 24.18 5.16
N ALA A 37 -4.30 24.85 5.65
CA ALA A 37 -2.95 24.32 5.68
C ALA A 37 -2.85 23.06 6.58
N VAL A 38 -3.46 23.10 7.76
CA VAL A 38 -3.51 21.95 8.69
C VAL A 38 -4.24 20.76 8.06
N LEU A 39 -5.41 20.97 7.46
CA LEU A 39 -6.17 19.90 6.82
C LEU A 39 -5.40 19.28 5.63
N LYS A 40 -4.69 20.09 4.85
CA LYS A 40 -3.84 19.59 3.77
C LYS A 40 -2.67 18.76 4.31
N ALA A 41 -2.02 19.23 5.37
CA ALA A 41 -0.93 18.51 6.02
C ALA A 41 -1.39 17.17 6.61
N GLN A 42 -2.56 17.15 7.27
CA GLN A 42 -3.14 15.92 7.82
C GLN A 42 -3.42 14.88 6.73
N ARG A 43 -4.05 15.27 5.62
CA ARG A 43 -4.30 14.36 4.48
C ARG A 43 -2.99 13.77 3.94
N TYR A 44 -1.96 14.62 3.79
CA TYR A 44 -0.66 14.17 3.32
C TYR A 44 -0.03 13.14 4.28
N THR A 45 -0.11 13.40 5.59
CA THR A 45 0.44 12.48 6.61
C THR A 45 -0.28 11.14 6.59
N VAL A 46 -1.61 11.12 6.53
CA VAL A 46 -2.39 9.88 6.46
C VAL A 46 -2.02 9.08 5.21
N SER A 47 -1.99 9.70 4.04
CA SER A 47 -1.62 9.02 2.80
C SER A 47 -0.18 8.49 2.83
N LEU A 48 0.74 9.20 3.49
CA LEU A 48 2.12 8.75 3.66
C LEU A 48 2.21 7.50 4.56
N ASP A 49 1.44 7.49 5.65
CA ASP A 49 1.43 6.36 6.59
C ASP A 49 0.78 5.12 5.96
N GLU A 50 -0.32 5.27 5.24
CA GLU A 50 -0.96 4.19 4.45
C GLU A 50 0.02 3.62 3.43
N MET A 51 0.70 4.48 2.67
CA MET A 51 1.69 4.07 1.68
C MET A 51 2.84 3.28 2.31
N ARG A 52 3.38 3.75 3.43
CA ARG A 52 4.45 3.07 4.18
C ARG A 52 4.00 1.73 4.72
N ALA A 53 2.79 1.67 5.29
CA ALA A 53 2.22 0.44 5.82
C ALA A 53 2.05 -0.61 4.72
N ALA A 54 1.50 -0.24 3.57
CA ALA A 54 1.35 -1.12 2.41
C ALA A 54 2.71 -1.62 1.91
N GLN A 55 3.70 -0.73 1.79
CA GLN A 55 5.05 -1.08 1.37
C GLN A 55 5.74 -2.04 2.34
N GLN A 56 5.63 -1.79 3.63
CA GLN A 56 6.23 -2.64 4.66
C GLN A 56 5.56 -4.01 4.71
N PHE A 57 4.24 -4.04 4.62
CA PHE A 57 3.46 -5.28 4.57
C PHE A 57 3.87 -6.14 3.37
N LEU A 58 3.91 -5.57 2.16
CA LEU A 58 4.31 -6.28 0.95
C LEU A 58 5.76 -6.78 1.04
N ARG A 59 6.66 -5.94 1.57
CA ARG A 59 8.06 -6.34 1.75
C ARG A 59 8.21 -7.52 2.70
N SER A 60 7.57 -7.49 3.87
CA SER A 60 7.67 -8.58 4.83
C SER A 60 7.04 -9.86 4.27
N SER A 61 5.81 -9.79 3.77
CA SER A 61 5.08 -10.95 3.27
C SER A 61 5.78 -11.63 2.09
N ILE A 62 6.24 -10.86 1.10
CA ILE A 62 6.91 -11.41 -0.08
C ILE A 62 8.30 -11.97 0.27
N SER A 63 9.05 -11.28 1.16
CA SER A 63 10.38 -11.77 1.55
C SER A 63 10.32 -13.12 2.29
N GLU A 64 9.19 -13.43 2.92
CA GLU A 64 8.94 -14.66 3.68
C GLU A 64 8.15 -15.70 2.89
N ALA A 65 8.05 -15.56 1.56
CA ALA A 65 7.37 -16.53 0.73
C ALA A 65 7.96 -17.92 0.87
N LEU A 66 7.09 -18.92 1.06
CA LEU A 66 7.43 -20.32 1.31
C LEU A 66 7.23 -21.16 0.04
N PRO A 67 8.05 -22.20 -0.20
CA PRO A 67 7.88 -23.13 -1.31
C PRO A 67 6.78 -24.17 -0.99
N LEU A 68 5.56 -23.71 -0.80
CA LEU A 68 4.37 -24.51 -0.57
C LEU A 68 3.39 -24.31 -1.70
N ASP A 69 2.65 -25.36 -2.07
CA ASP A 69 1.72 -25.30 -3.20
C ASP A 69 0.59 -24.29 -2.99
N VAL A 70 0.44 -23.38 -3.96
CA VAL A 70 -0.65 -22.36 -3.96
C VAL A 70 -1.93 -22.89 -4.61
N THR A 71 -2.07 -24.19 -4.83
CA THR A 71 -3.17 -24.80 -5.57
C THR A 71 -4.53 -24.38 -5.01
N GLU A 72 -5.37 -23.86 -5.88
CA GLU A 72 -6.81 -23.79 -5.68
C GLU A 72 -7.41 -25.02 -6.35
N ASP A 73 -8.41 -25.62 -5.72
CA ASP A 73 -9.11 -26.86 -6.13
C ASP A 73 -9.63 -26.87 -7.58
N ASP A 74 -9.60 -25.73 -8.27
CA ASP A 74 -10.17 -25.53 -9.61
C ASP A 74 -9.16 -24.98 -10.64
N SER A 75 -7.90 -24.70 -10.25
CA SER A 75 -6.91 -24.20 -11.20
C SER A 75 -5.88 -25.28 -11.55
N GLN A 76 -5.73 -25.60 -12.84
CA GLN A 76 -4.75 -26.54 -13.38
C GLN A 76 -3.27 -26.14 -13.17
N THR A 77 -3.00 -25.12 -12.34
CA THR A 77 -1.65 -24.59 -12.16
C THR A 77 -1.15 -24.86 -10.75
N ASP A 78 -0.57 -26.04 -10.56
CA ASP A 78 0.16 -26.38 -9.35
C ASP A 78 1.48 -25.61 -9.28
N GLY A 79 1.81 -25.08 -8.09
CA GLY A 79 3.10 -24.43 -7.93
C GLY A 79 3.24 -23.62 -6.64
N PHE A 80 4.47 -23.23 -6.35
CA PHE A 80 4.81 -22.45 -5.14
C PHE A 80 4.61 -20.95 -5.33
N PHE A 81 4.66 -20.50 -6.58
CA PHE A 81 4.55 -19.09 -6.92
C PHE A 81 3.91 -18.92 -8.30
N ILE A 82 2.84 -18.14 -8.35
CA ILE A 82 2.18 -17.78 -9.60
C ILE A 82 2.25 -16.28 -9.74
N GLY A 83 2.90 -15.78 -10.78
CA GLY A 83 3.11 -14.36 -11.00
C GLY A 83 2.80 -13.94 -12.43
N SER A 84 1.97 -12.91 -12.57
CA SER A 84 1.71 -12.19 -13.82
C SER A 84 1.97 -10.69 -13.62
N ALA A 85 1.80 -9.89 -14.66
CA ALA A 85 2.04 -8.44 -14.57
C ALA A 85 1.16 -7.71 -13.54
N GLN A 86 -0.04 -8.21 -13.24
CA GLN A 86 -1.02 -7.54 -12.37
C GLN A 86 -1.58 -8.43 -11.25
N ARG A 87 -1.13 -9.67 -11.16
CA ARG A 87 -1.57 -10.63 -10.14
C ARG A 87 -0.40 -11.48 -9.68
N MET A 88 -0.35 -11.73 -8.37
CA MET A 88 0.67 -12.58 -7.76
C MET A 88 0.04 -13.43 -6.66
N GLN A 89 0.42 -14.72 -6.62
CA GLN A 89 0.01 -15.66 -5.59
C GLN A 89 1.24 -16.37 -5.01
N PHE A 90 1.28 -16.48 -3.69
CA PHE A 90 2.33 -17.17 -2.95
C PHE A 90 1.82 -17.57 -1.57
N VAL A 91 2.54 -18.43 -0.89
CA VAL A 91 2.26 -18.81 0.50
C VAL A 91 3.29 -18.14 1.41
N ALA A 92 2.83 -17.57 2.50
CA ALA A 92 3.70 -16.98 3.52
C ALA A 92 3.06 -17.08 4.91
N THR A 93 3.84 -16.77 5.95
CA THR A 93 3.33 -16.68 7.31
C THR A 93 2.64 -15.34 7.53
N LEU A 94 1.38 -15.37 7.97
CA LEU A 94 0.65 -14.17 8.35
C LEU A 94 0.92 -13.85 9.83
N PRO A 95 1.22 -12.58 10.19
CA PRO A 95 1.37 -12.16 11.57
C PRO A 95 0.12 -12.47 12.42
N GLY A 96 0.31 -12.83 13.68
CA GLY A 96 -0.78 -13.22 14.59
C GLY A 96 -1.88 -12.17 14.74
N VAL A 97 -1.53 -10.88 14.69
CA VAL A 97 -2.48 -9.75 14.73
C VAL A 97 -3.46 -9.72 13.54
N LEU A 98 -3.13 -10.37 12.43
CA LEU A 98 -3.95 -10.47 11.22
C LEU A 98 -4.61 -11.86 11.07
N GLY A 99 -4.57 -12.71 12.08
CA GLY A 99 -5.15 -14.06 12.05
C GLY A 99 -4.12 -15.18 12.15
N GLY A 100 -2.84 -14.90 11.91
CA GLY A 100 -1.72 -15.83 12.10
C GLY A 100 -1.68 -17.03 11.15
N GLY A 101 -0.63 -17.82 11.28
CA GLY A 101 -0.45 -19.08 10.56
C GLY A 101 0.03 -18.95 9.12
N ILE A 102 0.17 -20.09 8.46
CA ILE A 102 0.54 -20.17 7.06
C ILE A 102 -0.70 -19.91 6.21
N GLN A 103 -0.60 -18.94 5.31
CA GLN A 103 -1.71 -18.55 4.44
C GLN A 103 -1.26 -18.34 3.00
N ARG A 104 -2.18 -18.56 2.08
CA ARG A 104 -2.01 -18.19 0.68
C ARG A 104 -2.43 -16.74 0.49
N PHE A 105 -1.53 -15.97 -0.07
CA PHE A 105 -1.72 -14.57 -0.41
C PHE A 105 -2.06 -14.45 -1.90
N THR A 106 -3.08 -13.71 -2.21
CA THR A 106 -3.40 -13.29 -3.58
C THR A 106 -3.37 -11.78 -3.63
N LEU A 107 -2.42 -11.22 -4.35
CA LEU A 107 -2.29 -9.78 -4.60
C LEU A 107 -2.80 -9.49 -6.01
N GLN A 108 -3.75 -8.58 -6.16
CA GLN A 108 -4.31 -8.19 -7.46
C GLN A 108 -5.00 -6.82 -7.40
N LEU A 109 -5.17 -6.20 -8.56
CA LEU A 109 -6.06 -5.05 -8.69
C LEU A 109 -7.52 -5.49 -8.73
N THR A 110 -8.43 -4.64 -8.20
CA THR A 110 -9.87 -4.84 -8.36
C THR A 110 -10.25 -4.88 -9.84
N ALA A 111 -11.31 -5.61 -10.16
CA ALA A 111 -11.86 -5.61 -11.51
C ALA A 111 -12.48 -4.23 -11.84
N GLY A 112 -12.35 -3.81 -13.09
CA GLY A 112 -12.95 -2.56 -13.58
C GLY A 112 -11.95 -1.63 -14.28
N ALA A 113 -12.44 -0.43 -14.60
CA ALA A 113 -11.62 0.62 -15.17
C ALA A 113 -10.77 1.30 -14.08
N ALA A 114 -9.63 1.87 -14.45
CA ALA A 114 -8.81 2.69 -13.56
C ALA A 114 -9.54 4.00 -13.15
N PRO A 115 -9.30 4.53 -11.94
CA PRO A 115 -8.43 3.98 -10.90
C PRO A 115 -9.04 2.77 -10.18
N ARG A 116 -8.21 1.86 -9.68
CA ARG A 116 -8.58 0.60 -9.04
C ARG A 116 -7.89 0.49 -7.68
N ASP A 117 -8.36 -0.43 -6.85
CA ASP A 117 -7.71 -0.71 -5.58
C ASP A 117 -6.78 -1.91 -5.70
N LEU A 118 -5.58 -1.80 -5.11
CA LEU A 118 -4.70 -2.92 -4.90
C LEU A 118 -5.17 -3.69 -3.67
N GLN A 119 -5.60 -4.93 -3.87
CA GLN A 119 -6.15 -5.78 -2.83
C GLN A 119 -5.27 -6.99 -2.56
N VAL A 120 -5.28 -7.41 -1.31
CA VAL A 120 -4.74 -8.71 -0.88
C VAL A 120 -5.87 -9.55 -0.29
N THR A 121 -5.90 -10.81 -0.69
CA THR A 121 -6.81 -11.82 -0.13
C THR A 121 -5.97 -12.87 0.57
N PHE A 122 -6.38 -13.27 1.76
CA PHE A 122 -5.79 -14.36 2.52
C PHE A 122 -6.69 -15.58 2.46
N ALA A 123 -6.13 -16.74 2.21
CA ALA A 123 -6.81 -18.01 2.34
C ALA A 123 -5.95 -18.93 3.19
N ARG A 124 -6.58 -19.63 4.13
CA ARG A 124 -5.86 -20.59 4.98
C ARG A 124 -5.18 -21.63 4.10
N PHE A 125 -3.90 -21.87 4.36
CA PHE A 125 -3.19 -22.95 3.72
C PHE A 125 -3.66 -24.28 4.33
N GLU A 126 -4.26 -25.14 3.51
CA GLU A 126 -4.71 -26.48 3.89
C GLU A 126 -3.85 -27.51 3.18
N THR A 127 -3.34 -28.47 3.93
CA THR A 127 -2.65 -29.62 3.34
C THR A 127 -3.69 -30.58 2.73
N PRO A 128 -3.38 -31.29 1.64
CA PRO A 128 -4.33 -32.22 0.96
C PRO A 128 -4.99 -33.25 1.87
N ALA A 129 -4.42 -33.53 3.06
CA ALA A 129 -4.97 -34.45 4.04
C ALA A 129 -6.10 -33.83 4.92
N GLN A 130 -6.37 -32.55 4.82
CA GLN A 130 -7.32 -31.83 5.68
C GLN A 130 -8.52 -31.23 4.93
N VAL A 131 -8.72 -31.60 3.65
CA VAL A 131 -9.84 -31.12 2.82
C VAL A 131 -11.16 -31.68 3.34
N SER A 132 -11.76 -31.01 4.31
CA SER A 132 -13.11 -31.33 4.79
C SER A 132 -14.04 -30.10 4.79
N VAL A 133 -13.53 -28.90 4.53
CA VAL A 133 -14.32 -27.68 4.50
C VAL A 133 -13.80 -26.82 3.35
N PRO A 134 -14.68 -26.27 2.49
CA PRO A 134 -14.21 -25.36 1.42
C PRO A 134 -13.42 -24.24 2.05
N ALA A 135 -12.19 -24.05 1.57
CA ALA A 135 -11.28 -23.02 2.06
C ALA A 135 -12.00 -21.68 2.06
N SER A 136 -12.24 -21.12 3.25
CA SER A 136 -12.87 -19.82 3.37
C SER A 136 -11.89 -18.77 2.82
N ARG A 137 -12.17 -18.27 1.62
CA ARG A 137 -11.49 -17.08 1.10
C ARG A 137 -11.81 -15.95 2.07
N GLY A 138 -10.77 -15.41 2.69
CA GLY A 138 -10.91 -14.21 3.50
C GLY A 138 -11.44 -13.05 2.66
N GLU A 139 -12.08 -12.09 3.28
CA GLU A 139 -12.49 -10.87 2.59
C GLU A 139 -11.25 -10.16 2.03
N PRO A 140 -11.32 -9.65 0.77
CA PRO A 140 -10.25 -8.86 0.19
C PRO A 140 -9.98 -7.62 1.05
N GLN A 141 -8.73 -7.39 1.40
CA GLN A 141 -8.31 -6.20 2.13
C GLN A 141 -7.64 -5.22 1.17
N VAL A 142 -8.06 -3.97 1.18
CA VAL A 142 -7.47 -2.91 0.38
C VAL A 142 -6.14 -2.51 1.00
N LEU A 143 -5.06 -2.62 0.24
CA LEU A 143 -3.72 -2.17 0.62
C LEU A 143 -3.45 -0.75 0.13
N LEU A 144 -3.99 -0.39 -1.03
CA LEU A 144 -3.75 0.88 -1.67
C LEU A 144 -4.93 1.23 -2.57
N SER A 145 -5.48 2.43 -2.41
CA SER A 145 -6.57 2.95 -3.23
C SER A 145 -6.05 3.81 -4.38
N ASP A 146 -6.90 4.06 -5.36
CA ASP A 146 -6.63 4.99 -6.47
C ASP A 146 -5.39 4.62 -7.31
N VAL A 147 -5.17 3.32 -7.56
CA VAL A 147 -4.10 2.81 -8.42
C VAL A 147 -4.49 2.91 -9.88
N GLU A 148 -3.76 3.68 -10.67
CA GLU A 148 -3.93 3.77 -12.13
C GLU A 148 -3.32 2.58 -12.85
N ASP A 149 -2.08 2.23 -12.50
CA ASP A 149 -1.34 1.12 -13.10
C ASP A 149 -0.54 0.35 -12.03
N LEU A 150 -0.43 -0.96 -12.25
CA LEU A 150 0.39 -1.87 -11.46
C LEU A 150 1.20 -2.73 -12.39
N GLN A 151 2.50 -2.77 -12.17
CA GLN A 151 3.43 -3.61 -12.90
C GLN A 151 4.26 -4.46 -11.93
N LEU A 152 3.95 -5.74 -11.90
CA LEU A 152 4.75 -6.74 -11.22
C LEU A 152 5.78 -7.30 -12.19
N SER A 153 7.00 -7.51 -11.72
CA SER A 153 8.06 -8.16 -12.49
C SER A 153 8.93 -9.00 -11.59
N TYR A 154 9.47 -10.04 -12.18
CA TYR A 154 10.14 -11.11 -11.48
C TYR A 154 11.53 -11.32 -12.05
N ARG A 155 12.47 -11.68 -11.19
CA ARG A 155 13.83 -12.04 -11.57
C ARG A 155 14.28 -13.25 -10.74
N GLY A 156 15.00 -14.17 -11.37
CA GLY A 156 15.52 -15.36 -10.67
C GLY A 156 16.32 -16.25 -11.60
N LEU A 157 16.36 -17.54 -11.28
CA LEU A 157 17.04 -18.55 -12.07
C LEU A 157 16.04 -19.46 -12.79
N SER A 158 16.30 -19.72 -14.07
CA SER A 158 15.60 -20.74 -14.83
C SER A 158 15.85 -22.14 -14.25
N PRO A 159 15.11 -23.19 -14.66
CA PRO A 159 15.40 -24.56 -14.27
C PRO A 159 16.81 -25.04 -14.62
N THR A 160 17.43 -24.42 -15.61
CA THR A 160 18.80 -24.73 -16.05
C THR A 160 19.87 -23.90 -15.33
N GLY A 161 19.50 -23.12 -14.27
CA GLY A 161 20.41 -22.27 -13.51
C GLY A 161 20.77 -20.94 -14.17
N GLN A 162 20.19 -20.62 -15.33
CA GLN A 162 20.46 -19.37 -16.04
C GLN A 162 19.73 -18.19 -15.39
N PRO A 163 20.39 -17.07 -15.10
CA PRO A 163 19.73 -15.89 -14.55
C PRO A 163 18.77 -15.26 -15.58
N THR A 164 17.59 -14.90 -15.13
CA THR A 164 16.63 -14.15 -15.96
C THR A 164 16.88 -12.65 -15.86
N GLY A 165 16.48 -11.90 -16.90
CA GLY A 165 16.20 -10.47 -16.76
C GLY A 165 14.93 -10.24 -15.93
N TRP A 166 14.43 -9.00 -15.92
CA TRP A 166 13.11 -8.70 -15.40
C TRP A 166 12.04 -9.16 -16.39
N ILE A 167 11.15 -10.06 -15.96
CA ILE A 167 10.07 -10.63 -16.75
C ILE A 167 8.72 -10.31 -16.09
N SER A 168 7.68 -10.06 -16.88
CA SER A 168 6.34 -9.67 -16.39
C SER A 168 5.46 -10.85 -15.97
N ALA A 169 5.87 -12.07 -16.27
CA ALA A 169 5.22 -13.28 -15.82
C ALA A 169 6.27 -14.28 -15.38
N TRP A 170 6.02 -15.00 -14.27
CA TRP A 170 6.93 -16.03 -13.77
C TRP A 170 6.54 -17.40 -14.35
N PRO A 171 7.31 -17.98 -15.26
CA PRO A 171 6.90 -19.19 -15.98
C PRO A 171 7.15 -20.50 -15.20
N TRP A 172 7.93 -20.43 -14.11
CA TRP A 172 8.30 -21.62 -13.34
C TRP A 172 7.57 -21.67 -12.00
N SER A 173 6.30 -22.08 -12.04
CA SER A 173 5.42 -22.07 -10.87
C SER A 173 5.99 -22.87 -9.66
N ARG A 174 6.72 -23.96 -9.90
CA ARG A 174 7.37 -24.77 -8.85
C ARG A 174 8.72 -24.23 -8.36
N ARG A 175 9.05 -22.98 -8.71
CA ARG A 175 10.23 -22.27 -8.22
C ARG A 175 9.83 -20.89 -7.75
N LEU A 176 10.42 -20.45 -6.65
CA LEU A 176 10.29 -19.06 -6.21
C LEU A 176 11.21 -18.16 -7.05
N PRO A 177 10.76 -16.97 -7.46
CA PRO A 177 11.66 -15.96 -7.99
C PRO A 177 12.66 -15.53 -6.91
N GLN A 178 13.84 -15.09 -7.29
CA GLN A 178 14.81 -14.52 -6.33
C GLN A 178 14.38 -13.13 -5.87
N THR A 179 13.76 -12.38 -6.77
CA THR A 179 13.40 -10.98 -6.55
C THR A 179 12.11 -10.65 -7.25
N VAL A 180 11.25 -9.90 -6.56
CA VAL A 180 10.01 -9.33 -7.10
C VAL A 180 10.15 -7.82 -7.12
N ARG A 181 9.77 -7.18 -8.23
CA ARG A 181 9.68 -5.74 -8.36
C ARG A 181 8.23 -5.33 -8.48
N ILE A 182 7.82 -4.34 -7.69
CA ILE A 182 6.48 -3.77 -7.67
C ILE A 182 6.59 -2.30 -8.04
N ALA A 183 6.11 -1.95 -9.21
CA ALA A 183 5.93 -0.57 -9.66
C ALA A 183 4.44 -0.29 -9.73
N ALA A 184 4.01 0.86 -9.20
CA ALA A 184 2.63 1.30 -9.27
C ALA A 184 2.55 2.78 -9.59
N GLN A 185 1.49 3.19 -10.25
CA GLN A 185 1.12 4.58 -10.42
C GLN A 185 -0.15 4.82 -9.63
N VAL A 186 -0.08 5.74 -8.68
CA VAL A 186 -1.16 6.01 -7.72
C VAL A 186 -1.55 7.47 -7.82
N ASN A 187 -2.85 7.72 -7.88
CA ASN A 187 -3.40 9.06 -7.78
C ASN A 187 -3.40 9.51 -6.33
N GLY A 188 -2.57 10.50 -5.99
CA GLY A 188 -2.51 11.00 -4.62
C GLY A 188 -1.35 11.94 -4.38
N PRO A 189 -1.28 12.52 -3.19
CA PRO A 189 -0.22 13.46 -2.84
C PRO A 189 1.15 12.79 -2.65
N VAL A 190 1.18 11.47 -2.46
CA VAL A 190 2.40 10.68 -2.23
C VAL A 190 2.56 9.66 -3.34
N PRO A 191 3.62 9.75 -4.16
CA PRO A 191 3.86 8.79 -5.22
C PRO A 191 4.34 7.44 -4.65
N TRP A 192 3.99 6.36 -5.33
CA TRP A 192 4.55 5.05 -5.04
C TRP A 192 6.04 5.00 -5.42
N VAL A 193 6.87 4.53 -4.49
CA VAL A 193 8.27 4.24 -4.79
C VAL A 193 8.38 2.78 -5.21
N THR A 194 8.93 2.53 -6.41
CA THR A 194 9.17 1.18 -6.91
C THR A 194 9.94 0.35 -5.89
N GLN A 195 9.37 -0.78 -5.49
CA GLN A 195 9.99 -1.69 -4.54
C GLN A 195 10.64 -2.86 -5.27
N VAL A 196 11.81 -3.24 -4.78
CA VAL A 196 12.51 -4.47 -5.18
C VAL A 196 12.70 -5.30 -3.91
N ILE A 197 12.08 -6.48 -3.90
CA ILE A 197 11.98 -7.34 -2.72
C ILE A 197 12.65 -8.67 -3.03
N ALA A 198 13.70 -9.02 -2.28
CA ALA A 198 14.34 -10.31 -2.36
C ALA A 198 13.63 -11.35 -1.46
N LEU A 199 13.44 -12.55 -1.98
CA LEU A 199 12.86 -13.66 -1.23
C LEU A 199 13.96 -14.36 -0.43
N ARG A 200 13.78 -14.54 0.87
CA ARG A 200 14.82 -15.04 1.79
C ARG A 200 15.22 -16.49 1.51
N LEU A 201 14.26 -17.36 1.15
CA LEU A 201 14.53 -18.76 0.91
C LEU A 201 15.38 -19.05 -0.33
N ASN A 202 15.51 -18.09 -1.24
CA ASN A 202 16.40 -18.22 -2.39
C ASN A 202 17.84 -17.79 -2.11
N LEU A 203 18.13 -17.19 -0.97
CA LEU A 203 19.49 -16.80 -0.58
C LEU A 203 20.31 -17.97 -0.05
N SER A 204 19.65 -19.04 0.42
CA SER A 204 20.31 -20.24 0.96
C SER A 204 20.57 -21.34 -0.07
N SER A 205 19.95 -21.27 -1.25
CA SER A 205 20.11 -22.29 -2.31
C SER A 205 21.29 -22.02 -3.26
N GLY A 206 22.13 -21.05 -2.97
CA GLY A 206 23.26 -20.63 -3.81
C GLY A 206 24.64 -20.83 -3.22
N ALA A 207 24.81 -21.67 -2.18
CA ALA A 207 26.14 -22.14 -1.77
C ALA A 207 26.52 -23.31 -2.69
N PRO A 208 27.51 -23.17 -3.58
CA PRO A 208 28.08 -24.33 -4.25
C PRO A 208 28.85 -25.15 -3.20
N GLU A 209 28.56 -26.45 -3.15
CA GLU A 209 29.47 -27.40 -2.56
C GLU A 209 30.79 -27.45 -3.32
#